data_dde66844a533d9409cc4a321d2dbcd8c
#
_entry.id   dde66844a533d9409cc4a321d2dbcd8c
#
_cell.length_a   1.000
_cell.length_b   1.000
_cell.length_c   1.000
_cell.angle_alpha   90.00
_cell.angle_beta   90.00
_cell.angle_gamma   90.00
#
_symmetry.space_group_name_H-M   'P 1'
#
loop_
_entity.id
_entity.type
_entity.pdbx_description
1 polymer ?
#
loop_
_entity_poly.entity_id
_entity_poly.type
_entity_poly.pdbx_seq_one_letter_code
_entity_poly.pdbx_strand_id
1 'polypeptide(L)'
;MTLTSSLTSSLASKVPNASLTLRVLARLLSYPDAGLHGHLSAMRDVLHAERALTTARLAELNALMDTLLSAEPLDAETVYVNLFDRGRATSLHLFEHVHGDSRDRGPAMIDLAQTYENGGLYLAPGELPDYLPVVLEFVSTQPPREARAFLSEMAHIFNAIFSALQQRQSGYASVIGALMELAGETAQAVTLAPDEPLDESWAEPVVFDGCSTKGQAAPDQPQPIHIIRKHKSAQGASS
;
A
#
# COMPACT_ATOMS: atom_id res chain seq x y z
N MET A 1 -37.69 41.75 30.16
CA MET A 1 -37.03 41.26 28.91
C MET A 1 -35.77 40.57 29.28
N THR A 2 -35.84 39.28 29.48
CA THR A 2 -34.69 38.45 29.85
C THR A 2 -34.21 37.72 28.62
N LEU A 3 -33.01 38.08 28.15
CA LEU A 3 -32.30 37.42 27.03
C LEU A 3 -31.66 36.15 27.58
N THR A 4 -32.25 34.98 27.28
CA THR A 4 -31.61 33.68 27.49
C THR A 4 -30.58 33.47 26.41
N SER A 5 -29.33 33.63 26.76
CA SER A 5 -28.18 33.29 25.94
C SER A 5 -28.07 31.76 25.84
N SER A 6 -28.46 31.21 24.68
CA SER A 6 -28.32 29.79 24.37
C SER A 6 -26.85 29.48 24.09
N LEU A 7 -26.15 28.92 25.07
CA LEU A 7 -24.81 28.35 24.91
C LEU A 7 -24.95 27.02 24.16
N THR A 8 -24.87 27.07 22.84
CA THR A 8 -24.59 25.87 22.03
C THR A 8 -23.14 25.48 22.24
N SER A 9 -22.89 24.69 23.28
CA SER A 9 -21.62 23.99 23.45
C SER A 9 -21.50 22.98 22.31
N SER A 10 -20.73 23.33 21.30
CA SER A 10 -20.27 22.40 20.27
C SER A 10 -19.47 21.30 20.97
N LEU A 11 -20.07 20.14 21.13
CA LEU A 11 -19.39 18.90 21.53
C LEU A 11 -18.45 18.51 20.39
N ALA A 12 -17.27 19.13 20.36
CA ALA A 12 -16.17 18.64 19.54
C ALA A 12 -15.90 17.19 20.00
N SER A 13 -16.36 16.22 19.21
CA SER A 13 -16.16 14.80 19.45
C SER A 13 -14.67 14.58 19.72
N LYS A 14 -14.34 14.15 20.95
CA LYS A 14 -12.97 13.87 21.36
C LYS A 14 -12.50 12.65 20.56
N VAL A 15 -11.51 12.83 19.69
CA VAL A 15 -10.88 11.70 18.99
C VAL A 15 -10.31 10.75 20.04
N PRO A 16 -10.72 9.46 20.06
CA PRO A 16 -10.19 8.51 21.04
C PRO A 16 -8.70 8.28 20.83
N ASN A 17 -8.00 7.96 21.90
CA ASN A 17 -6.64 7.45 21.78
C ASN A 17 -6.69 6.03 21.20
N ALA A 18 -5.88 5.76 20.20
CA ALA A 18 -5.79 4.47 19.50
C ALA A 18 -4.33 3.99 19.37
N SER A 19 -3.44 4.54 20.20
CA SER A 19 -2.00 4.27 20.11
C SER A 19 -1.68 2.78 20.21
N LEU A 20 -2.26 2.07 21.17
CA LEU A 20 -2.04 0.64 21.35
C LEU A 20 -2.75 -0.18 20.26
N THR A 21 -3.96 0.22 19.86
CA THR A 21 -4.69 -0.39 18.75
C THR A 21 -3.87 -0.32 17.47
N LEU A 22 -3.28 0.84 17.14
CA LEU A 22 -2.43 1.00 15.96
C LEU A 22 -1.22 0.07 15.97
N ARG A 23 -0.56 -0.10 17.12
CA ARG A 23 0.55 -1.07 17.27
C ARG A 23 0.10 -2.51 17.10
N VAL A 24 -1.08 -2.87 17.60
CA VAL A 24 -1.66 -4.20 17.37
C VAL A 24 -1.94 -4.41 15.89
N LEU A 25 -2.55 -3.43 15.20
CA LEU A 25 -2.82 -3.50 13.76
C LEU A 25 -1.52 -3.59 12.94
N ALA A 26 -0.48 -2.82 13.31
CA ALA A 26 0.85 -2.93 12.71
C ALA A 26 1.41 -4.36 12.83
N ARG A 27 1.32 -4.94 14.02
CA ARG A 27 1.83 -6.29 14.27
C ARG A 27 1.02 -7.36 13.54
N LEU A 28 -0.30 -7.21 13.42
CA LEU A 28 -1.15 -8.12 12.63
C LEU A 28 -0.83 -8.07 11.12
N LEU A 29 -0.38 -6.91 10.61
CA LEU A 29 0.06 -6.76 9.23
C LEU A 29 1.53 -7.13 8.99
N SER A 30 2.29 -7.46 10.02
CA SER A 30 3.64 -7.97 9.90
C SER A 30 3.64 -9.47 9.60
N TYR A 31 4.77 -9.98 9.13
CA TYR A 31 4.95 -11.41 8.85
C TYR A 31 4.55 -12.26 10.07
N PRO A 32 3.74 -13.32 9.88
CA PRO A 32 3.15 -14.10 10.97
C PRO A 32 4.13 -15.13 11.55
N ASP A 33 5.21 -14.64 12.14
CA ASP A 33 6.21 -15.45 12.83
C ASP A 33 5.70 -16.04 14.17
N ALA A 34 6.52 -16.90 14.77
CA ALA A 34 6.22 -17.48 16.08
C ALA A 34 6.00 -16.42 17.18
N GLY A 35 6.64 -15.25 17.06
CA GLY A 35 6.47 -14.12 17.96
C GLY A 35 5.06 -13.54 17.88
N LEU A 36 4.51 -13.36 16.67
CA LEU A 36 3.12 -12.93 16.50
C LEU A 36 2.17 -13.92 17.17
N HIS A 37 2.32 -15.21 16.85
CA HIS A 37 1.45 -16.27 17.35
C HIS A 37 1.39 -16.28 18.90
N GLY A 38 2.54 -16.12 19.55
CA GLY A 38 2.62 -16.08 21.02
C GLY A 38 1.95 -14.86 21.66
N HIS A 39 1.72 -13.78 20.92
CA HIS A 39 1.17 -12.52 21.45
C HIS A 39 -0.30 -12.28 21.08
N LEU A 40 -0.93 -13.10 20.24
CA LEU A 40 -2.30 -12.86 19.74
C LEU A 40 -3.33 -12.69 20.87
N SER A 41 -3.22 -13.47 21.97
CA SER A 41 -4.13 -13.33 23.12
C SER A 41 -3.96 -11.98 23.82
N ALA A 42 -2.73 -11.55 24.08
CA ALA A 42 -2.45 -10.25 24.70
C ALA A 42 -2.88 -9.09 23.80
N MET A 43 -2.71 -9.23 22.47
CA MET A 43 -3.15 -8.23 21.49
C MET A 43 -4.67 -8.06 21.52
N ARG A 44 -5.43 -9.16 21.66
CA ARG A 44 -6.89 -9.15 21.84
C ARG A 44 -7.29 -8.36 23.09
N ASP A 45 -6.64 -8.63 24.20
CA ASP A 45 -6.91 -7.93 25.47
C ASP A 45 -6.67 -6.42 25.35
N VAL A 46 -5.60 -6.03 24.66
CA VAL A 46 -5.28 -4.62 24.39
C VAL A 46 -6.37 -3.94 23.57
N LEU A 47 -6.82 -4.56 22.46
CA LEU A 47 -7.90 -4.01 21.62
C LEU A 47 -9.19 -3.79 22.43
N HIS A 48 -9.55 -4.75 23.29
CA HIS A 48 -10.74 -4.64 24.15
C HIS A 48 -10.59 -3.58 25.25
N ALA A 49 -9.39 -3.41 25.81
CA ALA A 49 -9.11 -2.44 26.86
C ALA A 49 -9.13 -1.00 26.35
N GLU A 50 -8.53 -0.73 25.18
CA GLU A 50 -8.42 0.63 24.64
C GLU A 50 -9.76 1.16 24.07
N ARG A 51 -10.64 0.28 23.58
CA ARG A 51 -11.98 0.63 23.08
C ARG A 51 -11.99 1.68 21.99
N ALA A 52 -10.96 1.66 21.12
CA ALA A 52 -10.83 2.60 20.03
C ALA A 52 -11.70 2.24 18.81
N LEU A 53 -12.15 0.97 18.73
CA LEU A 53 -12.92 0.40 17.62
C LEU A 53 -14.34 0.00 18.06
N THR A 54 -15.24 -0.08 17.09
CA THR A 54 -16.59 -0.61 17.31
C THR A 54 -16.57 -2.09 17.65
N THR A 55 -17.63 -2.55 18.34
CA THR A 55 -17.78 -3.97 18.71
C THR A 55 -17.81 -4.88 17.46
N ALA A 56 -18.40 -4.41 16.37
CA ALA A 56 -18.42 -5.17 15.12
C ALA A 56 -17.01 -5.37 14.55
N ARG A 57 -16.20 -4.29 14.52
CA ARG A 57 -14.82 -4.37 14.05
C ARG A 57 -13.96 -5.25 14.94
N LEU A 58 -14.12 -5.17 16.26
CA LEU A 58 -13.44 -6.06 17.21
C LEU A 58 -13.79 -7.53 16.96
N ALA A 59 -15.05 -7.85 16.65
CA ALA A 59 -15.45 -9.22 16.32
C ALA A 59 -14.76 -9.76 15.05
N GLU A 60 -14.63 -8.93 14.00
CA GLU A 60 -13.91 -9.30 12.79
C GLU A 60 -12.41 -9.53 13.03
N LEU A 61 -11.77 -8.65 13.80
CA LEU A 61 -10.37 -8.82 14.19
C LEU A 61 -10.15 -10.07 15.06
N ASN A 62 -11.06 -10.35 15.96
CA ASN A 62 -11.02 -11.57 16.76
C ASN A 62 -11.11 -12.83 15.88
N ALA A 63 -11.98 -12.83 14.85
CA ALA A 63 -12.08 -13.93 13.91
C ALA A 63 -10.78 -14.15 13.11
N LEU A 64 -10.10 -13.08 12.70
CA LEU A 64 -8.77 -13.19 12.08
C LEU A 64 -7.76 -13.81 13.06
N MET A 65 -7.70 -13.31 14.29
CA MET A 65 -6.77 -13.82 15.30
C MET A 65 -7.06 -15.30 15.64
N ASP A 66 -8.33 -15.71 15.69
CA ASP A 66 -8.72 -17.13 15.88
C ASP A 66 -8.26 -17.99 14.70
N THR A 67 -8.37 -17.47 13.47
CA THR A 67 -7.85 -18.15 12.28
C THR A 67 -6.33 -18.34 12.35
N LEU A 68 -5.59 -17.28 12.73
CA LEU A 68 -4.13 -17.35 12.87
C LEU A 68 -3.71 -18.30 14.01
N LEU A 69 -4.45 -18.34 15.12
CA LEU A 69 -4.18 -19.27 16.25
C LEU A 69 -4.43 -20.74 15.89
N SER A 70 -5.39 -21.00 15.01
CA SER A 70 -5.77 -22.37 14.63
C SER A 70 -4.99 -22.89 13.41
N ALA A 71 -4.34 -22.03 12.66
CA ALA A 71 -3.55 -22.42 11.49
C ALA A 71 -2.20 -23.01 11.89
N GLU A 72 -1.72 -23.97 11.11
CA GLU A 72 -0.32 -24.39 11.17
C GLU A 72 0.58 -23.19 10.78
N PRO A 73 1.72 -22.97 11.46
CA PRO A 73 2.57 -21.79 11.20
C PRO A 73 2.93 -21.60 9.72
N LEU A 74 3.36 -22.68 9.04
CA LEU A 74 3.75 -22.61 7.63
C LEU A 74 2.58 -22.25 6.71
N ASP A 75 1.36 -22.68 7.04
CA ASP A 75 0.17 -22.32 6.27
C ASP A 75 -0.17 -20.84 6.42
N ALA A 76 -0.07 -20.31 7.66
CA ALA A 76 -0.27 -18.88 7.92
C ALA A 76 0.77 -18.02 7.16
N GLU A 77 2.04 -18.41 7.18
CA GLU A 77 3.13 -17.77 6.45
C GLU A 77 2.90 -17.81 4.93
N THR A 78 2.48 -18.98 4.40
CA THR A 78 2.18 -19.15 2.98
C THR A 78 1.02 -18.25 2.53
N VAL A 79 -0.04 -18.18 3.32
CA VAL A 79 -1.19 -17.30 3.04
C VAL A 79 -0.75 -15.84 3.03
N TYR A 80 0.07 -15.43 4.00
CA TYR A 80 0.58 -14.06 4.10
C TYR A 80 1.40 -13.68 2.86
N VAL A 81 2.39 -14.50 2.47
CA VAL A 81 3.23 -14.27 1.28
C VAL A 81 2.39 -14.19 0.01
N ASN A 82 1.42 -15.09 -0.16
CA ASN A 82 0.54 -15.06 -1.33
C ASN A 82 -0.36 -13.82 -1.39
N LEU A 83 -0.73 -13.24 -0.23
CA LEU A 83 -1.55 -12.04 -0.17
C LEU A 83 -0.72 -10.78 -0.42
N PHE A 84 0.38 -10.62 0.29
CA PHE A 84 1.06 -9.33 0.42
C PHE A 84 2.34 -9.20 -0.41
N ASP A 85 3.06 -10.30 -0.65
CA ASP A 85 4.30 -10.26 -1.40
C ASP A 85 4.08 -10.53 -2.90
N ARG A 86 3.04 -11.32 -3.26
CA ARG A 86 2.74 -11.67 -4.64
C ARG A 86 1.59 -10.85 -5.26
N GLY A 87 0.83 -10.16 -4.46
CA GLY A 87 -0.35 -9.41 -4.89
C GLY A 87 -0.09 -7.91 -4.93
N ARG A 88 0.07 -7.31 -6.11
CA ARG A 88 0.28 -5.87 -6.24
C ARG A 88 -0.89 -5.05 -5.65
N ALA A 89 -2.12 -5.51 -5.85
CA ALA A 89 -3.33 -4.85 -5.33
C ALA A 89 -3.47 -4.93 -3.80
N THR A 90 -2.75 -5.85 -3.14
CA THR A 90 -2.75 -6.04 -1.69
C THR A 90 -1.41 -5.70 -1.05
N SER A 91 -0.45 -5.16 -1.81
CA SER A 91 0.85 -4.75 -1.29
C SER A 91 0.71 -3.85 -0.06
N LEU A 92 1.54 -4.09 0.95
CA LEU A 92 1.63 -3.24 2.15
C LEU A 92 2.62 -2.09 1.99
N HIS A 93 3.24 -1.94 0.82
CA HIS A 93 4.07 -0.80 0.45
C HIS A 93 3.19 0.29 -0.18
N LEU A 94 2.90 1.34 0.60
CA LEU A 94 1.91 2.36 0.21
C LEU A 94 2.26 3.08 -1.09
N PHE A 95 3.54 3.29 -1.36
CA PHE A 95 3.98 4.00 -2.56
C PHE A 95 3.88 3.16 -3.84
N GLU A 96 3.69 1.85 -3.73
CA GLU A 96 3.33 1.04 -4.91
C GLU A 96 1.95 1.39 -5.45
N HIS A 97 1.03 1.78 -4.58
CA HIS A 97 -0.33 2.20 -4.97
C HIS A 97 -0.39 3.62 -5.54
N VAL A 98 0.57 4.50 -5.16
CA VAL A 98 0.57 5.91 -5.55
C VAL A 98 1.52 6.17 -6.72
N HIS A 99 2.73 5.67 -6.64
CA HIS A 99 3.81 5.97 -7.55
C HIS A 99 4.13 4.83 -8.52
N GLY A 100 3.78 3.58 -8.17
CA GLY A 100 4.18 2.41 -8.94
C GLY A 100 5.71 2.40 -9.18
N ASP A 101 6.11 2.32 -10.45
CA ASP A 101 7.52 2.34 -10.88
C ASP A 101 8.01 3.77 -11.25
N SER A 102 7.29 4.82 -10.84
CA SER A 102 7.66 6.21 -11.09
C SER A 102 8.98 6.60 -10.42
N ARG A 103 9.73 7.50 -11.08
CA ARG A 103 10.95 8.10 -10.51
C ARG A 103 10.69 8.94 -9.25
N ASP A 104 9.44 9.35 -9.03
CA ASP A 104 9.04 10.16 -7.87
C ASP A 104 8.98 9.33 -6.57
N ARG A 105 8.98 8.00 -6.67
CA ARG A 105 8.99 7.12 -5.50
C ARG A 105 10.20 7.34 -4.59
N GLY A 106 11.40 7.47 -5.18
CA GLY A 106 12.63 7.68 -4.41
C GLY A 106 12.61 8.94 -3.52
N PRO A 107 12.35 10.13 -4.08
CA PRO A 107 12.18 11.36 -3.29
C PRO A 107 11.10 11.23 -2.21
N ALA A 108 9.94 10.67 -2.51
CA ALA A 108 8.86 10.48 -1.54
C ALA A 108 9.27 9.57 -0.36
N MET A 109 10.07 8.53 -0.62
CA MET A 109 10.65 7.68 0.44
C MET A 109 11.56 8.48 1.38
N ILE A 110 12.39 9.37 0.84
CA ILE A 110 13.30 10.23 1.63
C ILE A 110 12.48 11.20 2.50
N ASP A 111 11.47 11.84 1.93
CA ASP A 111 10.62 12.78 2.65
C ASP A 111 9.86 12.10 3.80
N LEU A 112 9.37 10.87 3.56
CA LEU A 112 8.67 10.09 4.58
C LEU A 112 9.62 9.66 5.71
N ALA A 113 10.83 9.18 5.38
CA ALA A 113 11.85 8.83 6.36
C ALA A 113 12.22 10.04 7.21
N GLN A 114 12.39 11.22 6.60
CA GLN A 114 12.69 12.46 7.31
C GLN A 114 11.54 12.91 8.24
N THR A 115 10.31 12.64 7.84
CA THR A 115 9.12 12.88 8.70
C THR A 115 9.20 12.03 9.98
N TYR A 116 9.62 10.76 9.87
CA TYR A 116 9.81 9.89 11.02
C TYR A 116 10.95 10.37 11.92
N GLU A 117 12.09 10.73 11.36
CA GLU A 117 13.23 11.27 12.10
C GLU A 117 12.86 12.53 12.89
N ASN A 118 12.11 13.45 12.26
CA ASN A 118 11.60 14.66 12.92
C ASN A 118 10.64 14.34 14.07
N GLY A 119 9.91 13.21 13.98
CA GLY A 119 9.07 12.66 15.05
C GLY A 119 9.84 11.82 16.08
N GLY A 120 11.16 11.64 15.93
CA GLY A 120 12.00 10.88 16.84
C GLY A 120 11.99 9.36 16.61
N LEU A 121 11.50 8.90 15.45
CA LEU A 121 11.53 7.50 15.04
C LEU A 121 12.62 7.30 13.97
N TYR A 122 13.48 6.32 14.19
CA TYR A 122 14.55 5.97 13.26
C TYR A 122 14.32 4.58 12.70
N LEU A 123 14.39 4.46 11.36
CA LEU A 123 14.22 3.18 10.67
C LEU A 123 15.43 2.26 10.93
N ALA A 124 15.17 0.99 11.11
CA ALA A 124 16.22 0.00 11.13
C ALA A 124 16.82 -0.20 9.72
N PRO A 125 18.09 -0.64 9.63
CA PRO A 125 18.70 -0.92 8.33
C PRO A 125 17.90 -1.93 7.52
N GLY A 126 17.48 -1.53 6.31
CA GLY A 126 16.68 -2.38 5.41
C GLY A 126 15.16 -2.22 5.54
N GLU A 127 14.67 -1.47 6.52
CA GLU A 127 13.25 -1.12 6.59
C GLU A 127 12.89 -0.04 5.57
N LEU A 128 11.74 -0.21 4.91
CA LEU A 128 11.21 0.77 3.98
C LEU A 128 10.19 1.67 4.68
N PRO A 129 10.31 3.00 4.53
CA PRO A 129 9.43 3.94 5.24
C PRO A 129 7.97 3.82 4.83
N ASP A 130 7.66 3.39 3.59
CA ASP A 130 6.31 3.21 3.09
C ASP A 130 5.67 1.86 3.46
N TYR A 131 6.37 1.01 4.20
CA TYR A 131 5.81 -0.26 4.68
C TYR A 131 4.76 0.01 5.76
N LEU A 132 3.53 -0.40 5.50
CA LEU A 132 2.37 -0.03 6.34
C LEU A 132 2.56 -0.33 7.83
N PRO A 133 3.11 -1.46 8.29
CA PRO A 133 3.42 -1.66 9.69
C PRO A 133 4.32 -0.57 10.30
N VAL A 134 5.35 -0.13 9.58
CA VAL A 134 6.25 0.95 10.02
C VAL A 134 5.51 2.29 10.11
N VAL A 135 4.70 2.60 9.09
CA VAL A 135 3.82 3.77 9.09
C VAL A 135 2.92 3.79 10.32
N LEU A 136 2.31 2.65 10.66
CA LEU A 136 1.40 2.55 11.81
C LEU A 136 2.14 2.67 13.16
N GLU A 137 3.36 2.19 13.26
CA GLU A 137 4.20 2.41 14.44
C GLU A 137 4.46 3.91 14.64
N PHE A 138 4.83 4.63 13.58
CA PHE A 138 4.98 6.10 13.63
C PHE A 138 3.67 6.76 14.03
N VAL A 139 2.56 6.45 13.35
CA VAL A 139 1.24 7.05 13.64
C VAL A 139 0.81 6.78 15.08
N SER A 140 1.18 5.62 15.66
CA SER A 140 0.87 5.28 17.05
C SER A 140 1.51 6.20 18.08
N THR A 141 2.58 6.91 17.70
CA THR A 141 3.28 7.87 18.57
C THR A 141 2.71 9.28 18.48
N GLN A 142 1.86 9.55 17.49
CA GLN A 142 1.32 10.88 17.25
C GLN A 142 0.13 11.21 18.16
N PRO A 143 -0.13 12.50 18.44
CA PRO A 143 -1.35 12.93 19.11
C PRO A 143 -2.60 12.41 18.37
N PRO A 144 -3.70 12.04 19.07
CA PRO A 144 -4.84 11.37 18.46
C PRO A 144 -5.46 12.08 17.24
N ARG A 145 -5.45 13.42 17.23
CA ARG A 145 -5.97 14.21 16.09
C ARG A 145 -5.03 14.13 14.88
N GLU A 146 -3.74 14.18 15.11
CA GLU A 146 -2.72 14.08 14.06
C GLU A 146 -2.67 12.67 13.50
N ALA A 147 -2.70 11.66 14.36
CA ALA A 147 -2.82 10.26 13.96
C ALA A 147 -4.03 10.03 13.04
N ARG A 148 -5.20 10.55 13.42
CA ARG A 148 -6.42 10.43 12.59
C ARG A 148 -6.28 11.16 11.26
N ALA A 149 -5.73 12.38 11.25
CA ALA A 149 -5.53 13.15 10.03
C ALA A 149 -4.59 12.41 9.07
N PHE A 150 -3.49 11.87 9.58
CA PHE A 150 -2.53 11.08 8.81
C PHE A 150 -3.17 9.83 8.18
N LEU A 151 -3.98 9.09 8.95
CA LEU A 151 -4.72 7.93 8.44
C LEU A 151 -5.75 8.34 7.38
N SER A 152 -6.44 9.48 7.55
CA SER A 152 -7.44 9.98 6.61
C SER A 152 -6.82 10.36 5.26
N GLU A 153 -5.61 10.91 5.22
CA GLU A 153 -4.88 11.17 3.98
C GLU A 153 -4.61 9.89 3.16
N MET A 154 -4.39 8.77 3.84
CA MET A 154 -4.14 7.46 3.21
C MET A 154 -5.42 6.65 2.95
N ALA A 155 -6.60 7.15 3.31
CA ALA A 155 -7.85 6.39 3.27
C ALA A 155 -8.18 5.82 1.89
N HIS A 156 -7.82 6.52 0.81
CA HIS A 156 -8.01 6.03 -0.56
C HIS A 156 -7.20 4.78 -0.86
N ILE A 157 -5.96 4.68 -0.35
CA ILE A 157 -5.09 3.50 -0.48
C ILE A 157 -5.68 2.36 0.36
N PHE A 158 -6.05 2.64 1.61
CA PHE A 158 -6.68 1.65 2.48
C PHE A 158 -7.96 1.07 1.84
N ASN A 159 -8.77 1.91 1.21
CA ASN A 159 -9.98 1.45 0.55
C ASN A 159 -9.69 0.53 -0.64
N ALA A 160 -8.64 0.78 -1.41
CA ALA A 160 -8.19 -0.09 -2.50
C ALA A 160 -7.72 -1.45 -1.96
N ILE A 161 -6.82 -1.46 -0.96
CA ILE A 161 -6.30 -2.68 -0.33
C ILE A 161 -7.45 -3.47 0.33
N PHE A 162 -8.36 -2.79 1.05
CA PHE A 162 -9.54 -3.39 1.66
C PHE A 162 -10.40 -4.14 0.64
N SER A 163 -10.70 -3.47 -0.49
CA SER A 163 -11.50 -4.05 -1.57
C SER A 163 -10.82 -5.27 -2.19
N ALA A 164 -9.50 -5.22 -2.40
CA ALA A 164 -8.71 -6.33 -2.92
C ALA A 164 -8.69 -7.54 -1.95
N LEU A 165 -8.54 -7.28 -0.65
CA LEU A 165 -8.58 -8.33 0.38
C LEU A 165 -9.97 -8.93 0.52
N GLN A 166 -11.03 -8.13 0.39
CA GLN A 166 -12.41 -8.62 0.40
C GLN A 166 -12.71 -9.52 -0.81
N GLN A 167 -12.27 -9.17 -2.01
CA GLN A 167 -12.42 -10.01 -3.20
C GLN A 167 -11.74 -11.38 -3.02
N ARG A 168 -10.63 -11.42 -2.28
CA ARG A 168 -9.90 -12.64 -1.93
C ARG A 168 -10.47 -13.35 -0.69
N GLN A 169 -11.55 -12.84 -0.11
CA GLN A 169 -12.20 -13.36 1.11
C GLN A 169 -11.20 -13.49 2.28
N SER A 170 -10.23 -12.59 2.36
CA SER A 170 -9.19 -12.62 3.38
C SER A 170 -9.64 -11.96 4.68
N GLY A 171 -9.42 -12.62 5.81
CA GLY A 171 -9.64 -12.05 7.14
C GLY A 171 -8.83 -10.79 7.42
N TYR A 172 -7.71 -10.60 6.72
CA TYR A 172 -6.89 -9.37 6.83
C TYR A 172 -7.62 -8.10 6.39
N ALA A 173 -8.73 -8.21 5.63
CA ALA A 173 -9.60 -7.08 5.34
C ALA A 173 -10.10 -6.39 6.62
N SER A 174 -10.28 -7.14 7.73
CA SER A 174 -10.68 -6.57 9.03
C SER A 174 -9.69 -5.58 9.59
N VAL A 175 -8.37 -5.80 9.35
CA VAL A 175 -7.29 -4.91 9.82
C VAL A 175 -7.33 -3.58 9.08
N ILE A 176 -7.42 -3.64 7.74
CA ILE A 176 -7.54 -2.43 6.92
C ILE A 176 -8.85 -1.70 7.19
N GLY A 177 -9.96 -2.43 7.39
CA GLY A 177 -11.22 -1.84 7.81
C GLY A 177 -11.13 -1.14 9.18
N ALA A 178 -10.32 -1.64 10.11
CA ALA A 178 -10.06 -0.96 11.38
C ALA A 178 -9.28 0.36 11.18
N LEU A 179 -8.32 0.41 10.27
CA LEU A 179 -7.60 1.63 9.91
C LEU A 179 -8.54 2.69 9.32
N MET A 180 -9.46 2.28 8.45
CA MET A 180 -10.48 3.19 7.89
C MET A 180 -11.42 3.73 8.99
N GLU A 181 -11.84 2.88 9.93
CA GLU A 181 -12.67 3.31 11.06
C GLU A 181 -11.94 4.34 11.93
N LEU A 182 -10.64 4.12 12.23
CA LEU A 182 -9.80 5.07 12.99
C LEU A 182 -9.58 6.37 12.23
N ALA A 183 -9.45 6.32 10.90
CA ALA A 183 -9.43 7.49 10.04
C ALA A 183 -10.74 8.28 10.08
N GLY A 184 -11.83 7.63 10.46
CA GLY A 184 -13.19 8.19 10.43
C GLY A 184 -13.83 8.09 9.06
N GLU A 185 -13.35 7.18 8.23
CA GLU A 185 -13.80 6.93 6.87
C GLU A 185 -14.61 5.64 6.79
N THR A 186 -15.48 5.58 5.80
CA THR A 186 -16.29 4.38 5.54
C THR A 186 -15.77 3.67 4.30
N ALA A 187 -15.61 2.35 4.40
CA ALA A 187 -15.23 1.53 3.24
C ALA A 187 -16.26 1.66 2.11
N GLN A 188 -15.77 1.99 0.92
CA GLN A 188 -16.57 2.07 -0.30
C GLN A 188 -16.13 0.96 -1.24
N ALA A 189 -17.07 0.23 -1.83
CA ALA A 189 -16.73 -0.78 -2.81
C ALA A 189 -16.06 -0.13 -4.04
N VAL A 190 -14.80 -0.45 -4.28
CA VAL A 190 -14.06 -0.02 -5.46
C VAL A 190 -14.00 -1.20 -6.43
N THR A 191 -14.38 -0.95 -7.69
CA THR A 191 -14.16 -1.94 -8.75
C THR A 191 -12.67 -1.90 -9.09
N LEU A 192 -11.93 -2.93 -8.66
CA LEU A 192 -10.53 -3.09 -9.00
C LEU A 192 -10.42 -3.76 -10.37
N ALA A 193 -9.46 -3.33 -11.18
CA ALA A 193 -9.05 -4.09 -12.33
C ALA A 193 -8.57 -5.48 -11.87
N PRO A 194 -8.79 -6.55 -12.66
CA PRO A 194 -8.21 -7.85 -12.34
C PRO A 194 -6.69 -7.73 -12.19
N ASP A 195 -6.11 -8.42 -11.20
CA ASP A 195 -4.65 -8.54 -11.11
C ASP A 195 -4.14 -9.15 -12.41
N GLU A 196 -3.18 -8.49 -13.05
CA GLU A 196 -2.47 -9.08 -14.18
C GLU A 196 -1.76 -10.35 -13.69
N PRO A 197 -1.92 -11.51 -14.40
CA PRO A 197 -1.18 -12.70 -14.05
C PRO A 197 0.32 -12.39 -13.98
N LEU A 198 1.00 -12.91 -12.96
CA LEU A 198 2.45 -12.70 -12.77
C LEU A 198 3.25 -13.03 -14.04
N ASP A 199 2.84 -14.07 -14.78
CA ASP A 199 3.48 -14.46 -16.03
C ASP A 199 3.32 -13.43 -17.15
N GLU A 200 2.25 -12.63 -17.17
CA GLU A 200 2.05 -11.56 -18.15
C GLU A 200 2.84 -10.29 -17.79
N SER A 201 3.00 -10.00 -16.49
CA SER A 201 3.81 -8.86 -16.03
C SER A 201 5.32 -9.06 -16.28
N TRP A 202 5.76 -10.30 -16.45
CA TRP A 202 7.14 -10.69 -16.80
C TRP A 202 7.31 -11.04 -18.27
N ALA A 203 6.23 -10.94 -19.10
CA ALA A 203 6.33 -11.15 -20.52
C ALA A 203 7.32 -10.12 -21.10
N GLU A 204 8.46 -10.61 -21.63
CA GLU A 204 9.41 -9.74 -22.33
C GLU A 204 8.65 -9.00 -23.43
N PRO A 205 8.81 -7.67 -23.55
CA PRO A 205 8.21 -6.94 -24.66
C PRO A 205 8.70 -7.59 -25.95
N VAL A 206 7.76 -7.92 -26.84
CA VAL A 206 8.06 -8.55 -28.13
C VAL A 206 9.09 -7.69 -28.84
N VAL A 207 10.35 -8.14 -28.85
CA VAL A 207 11.54 -7.39 -29.29
C VAL A 207 11.42 -6.86 -30.73
N PHE A 208 10.40 -7.30 -31.49
CA PHE A 208 10.21 -6.97 -32.90
C PHE A 208 8.86 -6.35 -33.26
N ASP A 209 8.00 -6.04 -32.33
CA ASP A 209 6.67 -5.48 -32.63
C ASP A 209 6.68 -3.94 -32.87
N GLY A 210 7.84 -3.32 -32.86
CA GLY A 210 8.02 -1.88 -33.08
C GLY A 210 8.83 -1.48 -34.31
N CYS A 211 9.42 -2.44 -35.01
CA CYS A 211 10.03 -2.15 -36.31
C CYS A 211 8.97 -2.32 -37.39
N SER A 212 8.45 -1.19 -37.89
CA SER A 212 7.62 -1.15 -39.10
C SER A 212 8.24 -2.03 -40.19
N THR A 213 7.61 -3.16 -40.50
CA THR A 213 7.98 -4.06 -41.61
C THR A 213 7.69 -3.43 -42.99
N LYS A 214 7.34 -2.14 -43.03
CA LYS A 214 7.29 -1.38 -44.30
C LYS A 214 8.70 -1.17 -44.85
N GLY A 215 9.19 -2.16 -45.60
CA GLY A 215 10.50 -2.11 -46.28
C GLY A 215 11.40 -3.31 -46.05
N GLN A 216 11.02 -4.28 -45.24
CA GLN A 216 11.76 -5.54 -45.09
C GLN A 216 11.07 -6.63 -45.96
N ALA A 217 11.78 -7.10 -46.97
CA ALA A 217 11.35 -8.26 -47.77
C ALA A 217 11.46 -9.53 -46.94
N ALA A 218 10.59 -10.52 -47.19
CA ALA A 218 10.64 -11.83 -46.57
C ALA A 218 12.04 -12.49 -46.77
N PRO A 219 12.50 -13.35 -45.85
CA PRO A 219 13.87 -13.90 -45.84
C PRO A 219 14.33 -14.58 -47.13
N ASP A 220 13.42 -14.95 -48.05
CA ASP A 220 13.69 -15.68 -49.27
C ASP A 220 13.54 -14.84 -50.57
N GLN A 221 13.43 -13.50 -50.45
CA GLN A 221 13.39 -12.65 -51.63
C GLN A 221 14.67 -11.82 -51.79
N PRO A 222 15.28 -11.77 -53.04
CA PRO A 222 16.46 -10.97 -53.27
C PRO A 222 16.14 -9.46 -53.11
N GLN A 223 16.88 -8.80 -52.26
CA GLN A 223 16.70 -7.38 -51.98
C GLN A 223 17.52 -6.53 -52.96
N PRO A 224 16.94 -5.51 -53.62
CA PRO A 224 17.69 -4.59 -54.45
C PRO A 224 18.60 -3.70 -53.59
N ILE A 225 19.89 -3.73 -53.81
CA ILE A 225 20.86 -2.85 -53.16
C ILE A 225 20.86 -1.50 -53.90
N HIS A 226 20.33 -0.46 -53.27
CA HIS A 226 20.42 0.91 -53.80
C HIS A 226 21.76 1.53 -53.38
N ILE A 227 22.71 1.62 -54.34
CA ILE A 227 23.97 2.32 -54.14
C ILE A 227 23.78 3.82 -54.45
N ILE A 228 23.73 4.63 -53.41
CA ILE A 228 23.69 6.09 -53.53
C ILE A 228 25.13 6.58 -53.73
N ARG A 229 25.48 6.99 -54.96
CA ARG A 229 26.76 7.67 -55.24
C ARG A 229 26.65 9.13 -54.79
N LYS A 230 27.44 9.51 -53.76
CA LYS A 230 27.62 10.91 -53.39
C LYS A 230 28.35 11.64 -54.54
N HIS A 231 27.70 12.55 -55.21
CA HIS A 231 28.37 13.51 -56.10
C HIS A 231 29.27 14.44 -55.25
N LYS A 232 30.59 14.40 -55.50
CA LYS A 232 31.50 15.45 -55.04
C LYS A 232 31.18 16.71 -55.85
N SER A 233 30.59 17.73 -55.23
CA SER A 233 30.55 19.07 -55.78
C SER A 233 31.96 19.63 -55.82
N ALA A 234 32.48 19.85 -57.04
CA ALA A 234 33.70 20.59 -57.25
C ALA A 234 33.43 22.06 -56.94
N GLN A 235 34.05 22.57 -55.86
CA GLN A 235 34.18 24.00 -55.68
C GLN A 235 35.26 24.52 -56.62
N GLY A 236 34.81 25.30 -57.62
CA GLY A 236 35.68 26.05 -58.50
C GLY A 236 36.40 27.17 -57.78
N ALA A 237 37.69 27.21 -57.93
CA ALA A 237 38.52 28.36 -57.64
C ALA A 237 38.24 29.45 -58.68
N SER A 238 38.13 30.69 -58.26
CA SER A 238 38.35 31.89 -59.11
C SER A 238 38.96 32.99 -58.21
N SER A 239 40.13 33.30 -58.64
CA SER A 239 40.90 34.56 -58.72
C SER A 239 40.53 35.66 -57.72
#